data_2af195020e4edd1980598819ebd4c25e
#
_entry.id   2af195020e4edd1980598819ebd4c25e
#
_cell.length_a   1.000
_cell.length_b   1.000
_cell.length_c   1.000
_cell.angle_alpha   90.00
_cell.angle_beta   90.00
_cell.angle_gamma   90.00
#
_symmetry.space_group_name_H-M   'P 1'
#
loop_
_entity.id
_entity.type
_entity.pdbx_description
1 polymer ?
#
loop_
_entity_poly.entity_id
_entity_poly.type
_entity_poly.pdbx_seq_one_letter_code
_entity_poly.pdbx_strand_id
1 'polypeptide(L)'
;MEIQRIENMCGGNGHVFLKPILNEKQLNGKCGLYAEVTLEPGCSLGFHMHYGESETYYILTGEGEYNDNGTSWRHVKAGDITFTPDGRGHGLANTGNTDMVFMALIIKD
;
A
#
# COMPACT_ATOMS: atom_id res chain seq x y z
N MET A 1 -4.40 17.28 -3.04
CA MET A 1 -4.88 17.00 -1.67
C MET A 1 -3.71 16.86 -0.71
N GLU A 2 -3.97 17.07 0.55
CA GLU A 2 -2.93 17.07 1.57
C GLU A 2 -2.32 15.69 1.77
N ILE A 3 -1.01 15.65 1.98
CA ILE A 3 -0.29 14.44 2.34
C ILE A 3 -0.53 14.18 3.83
N GLN A 4 -0.93 12.96 4.15
CA GLN A 4 -1.15 12.51 5.52
C GLN A 4 0.06 11.69 5.98
N ARG A 5 0.55 11.97 7.19
CA ARG A 5 1.55 11.12 7.82
C ARG A 5 0.84 10.22 8.83
N ILE A 6 0.98 8.92 8.66
CA ILE A 6 0.31 7.94 9.51
C ILE A 6 1.36 7.09 10.19
N GLU A 7 1.39 7.13 11.53
CA GLU A 7 2.34 6.34 12.31
C GLU A 7 1.86 4.90 12.44
N ASN A 8 2.77 3.96 12.27
CA ASN A 8 2.55 2.53 12.50
C ASN A 8 1.29 2.00 11.80
N MET A 9 1.08 2.39 10.57
CA MET A 9 -0.11 2.00 9.81
C MET A 9 -0.23 0.49 9.72
N CYS A 10 -1.38 -0.04 10.07
CA CYS A 10 -1.65 -1.49 10.11
C CYS A 10 -0.65 -2.27 10.99
N GLY A 11 -0.09 -1.62 12.00
CA GLY A 11 0.90 -2.23 12.88
C GLY A 11 2.30 -2.31 12.32
N GLY A 12 2.58 -1.61 11.23
CA GLY A 12 3.91 -1.57 10.62
C GLY A 12 4.90 -0.70 11.39
N ASN A 13 6.13 -0.70 10.92
CA ASN A 13 7.22 0.11 11.49
C ASN A 13 7.20 1.51 10.91
N GLY A 14 7.53 2.49 11.78
CA GLY A 14 7.73 3.87 11.37
C GLY A 14 6.44 4.53 10.90
N HIS A 15 6.49 5.14 9.75
CA HIS A 15 5.37 5.96 9.25
C HIS A 15 5.17 5.76 7.75
N VAL A 16 3.99 6.18 7.30
CA VAL A 16 3.59 6.15 5.90
C VAL A 16 3.16 7.55 5.52
N PHE A 17 3.60 8.05 4.36
CA PHE A 17 3.03 9.24 3.77
C PHE A 17 2.00 8.83 2.73
N LEU A 18 0.78 9.29 2.90
CA LEU A 18 -0.34 8.94 2.03
C LEU A 18 -0.90 10.21 1.41
N LYS A 19 -0.85 10.27 0.08
CA LYS A 19 -1.37 11.39 -0.70
C LYS A 19 -2.61 10.93 -1.48
N PRO A 20 -3.82 11.23 -0.98
CA PRO A 20 -5.03 10.89 -1.74
C PRO A 20 -5.03 11.57 -3.09
N ILE A 21 -5.38 10.85 -4.14
CA ILE A 21 -5.48 11.38 -5.50
C ILE A 21 -6.89 11.93 -5.74
N LEU A 22 -7.89 11.22 -5.21
CA LEU A 22 -9.29 11.64 -5.27
C LEU A 22 -9.86 11.74 -3.86
N ASN A 23 -10.82 12.65 -3.68
CA ASN A 23 -11.53 12.74 -2.41
C ASN A 23 -12.66 11.69 -2.35
N GLU A 24 -13.28 11.56 -1.19
CA GLU A 24 -14.33 10.56 -0.97
C GLU A 24 -15.51 10.73 -1.93
N LYS A 25 -15.90 11.96 -2.21
CA LYS A 25 -16.99 12.25 -3.14
C LYS A 25 -16.65 11.80 -4.56
N GLN A 26 -15.42 12.04 -4.99
CA GLN A 26 -14.95 11.64 -6.32
C GLN A 26 -14.82 10.13 -6.46
N LEU A 27 -14.50 9.43 -5.39
CA LEU A 27 -14.45 7.97 -5.36
C LEU A 27 -15.85 7.35 -5.50
N ASN A 28 -16.88 8.12 -5.14
CA ASN A 28 -18.28 7.81 -5.42
C ASN A 28 -18.73 6.44 -4.85
N GLY A 29 -18.20 6.05 -3.70
CA GLY A 29 -18.53 4.77 -3.09
C GLY A 29 -18.03 3.53 -3.84
N LYS A 30 -17.32 3.72 -4.95
CA LYS A 30 -16.80 2.63 -5.79
C LYS A 30 -15.42 2.17 -5.35
N CYS A 31 -14.63 3.09 -4.84
CA CYS A 31 -13.27 2.82 -4.40
C CYS A 31 -13.11 3.21 -2.93
N GLY A 32 -12.36 2.40 -2.19
CA GLY A 32 -12.04 2.70 -0.80
C GLY A 32 -10.84 3.63 -0.65
N LEU A 33 -9.97 3.62 -1.66
CA LEU A 33 -8.74 4.41 -1.65
C LEU A 33 -8.22 4.53 -3.08
N TYR A 34 -7.68 5.70 -3.41
CA TYR A 34 -6.81 5.91 -4.55
C TYR A 34 -5.76 6.93 -4.13
N ALA A 35 -4.54 6.47 -3.90
CA ALA A 35 -3.52 7.29 -3.27
C ALA A 35 -2.12 6.94 -3.76
N GLU A 36 -1.25 7.95 -3.72
CA GLU A 36 0.20 7.75 -3.81
C GLU A 36 0.72 7.56 -2.40
N VAL A 37 1.48 6.49 -2.18
CA VAL A 37 1.99 6.12 -0.86
C VAL A 37 3.51 6.11 -0.89
N THR A 38 4.12 6.68 0.13
CA THR A 38 5.57 6.72 0.29
C THR A 38 5.97 6.03 1.58
N LEU A 39 6.89 5.08 1.47
CA LEU A 39 7.57 4.44 2.60
C LEU A 39 9.03 4.84 2.57
N GLU A 40 9.48 5.53 3.61
CA GLU A 40 10.89 5.81 3.77
C GLU A 40 11.65 4.53 4.16
N PRO A 41 13.00 4.49 4.01
CA PRO A 41 13.76 3.30 4.39
C PRO A 41 13.46 2.85 5.82
N GLY A 42 13.25 1.55 6.01
CA GLY A 42 12.92 0.97 7.29
C GLY A 42 11.46 1.05 7.71
N CYS A 43 10.64 1.77 6.95
CA CYS A 43 9.20 1.89 7.24
C CYS A 43 8.42 0.79 6.53
N SER A 44 7.25 0.45 7.08
CA SER A 44 6.42 -0.61 6.51
C SER A 44 4.94 -0.40 6.78
N LEU A 45 4.14 -0.97 5.89
CA LEU A 45 2.73 -1.26 6.14
C LEU A 45 2.64 -2.65 6.75
N GLY A 46 2.05 -2.76 7.92
CA GLY A 46 1.88 -4.06 8.58
C GLY A 46 0.90 -4.95 7.81
N PHE A 47 0.97 -6.25 8.08
CA PHE A 47 0.04 -7.19 7.47
C PHE A 47 -1.39 -6.90 7.88
N HIS A 48 -2.30 -6.85 6.90
CA HIS A 48 -3.72 -6.60 7.13
C HIS A 48 -4.55 -7.32 6.07
N MET A 49 -5.78 -7.63 6.44
CA MET A 49 -6.73 -8.34 5.59
C MET A 49 -7.67 -7.37 4.89
N HIS A 50 -8.12 -7.73 3.70
CA HIS A 50 -9.15 -7.01 2.96
C HIS A 50 -10.40 -7.86 2.82
N TYR A 51 -11.55 -7.30 3.17
CA TYR A 51 -12.85 -7.96 3.08
C TYR A 51 -13.84 -7.03 2.37
N GLY A 52 -14.53 -7.57 1.35
CA GLY A 52 -15.47 -6.81 0.55
C GLY A 52 -14.80 -5.82 -0.40
N GLU A 53 -13.52 -6.04 -0.67
CA GLU A 53 -12.70 -5.14 -1.50
C GLU A 53 -11.46 -5.87 -2.00
N SER A 54 -10.83 -5.28 -3.02
CA SER A 54 -9.52 -5.72 -3.49
C SER A 54 -8.58 -4.52 -3.53
N GLU A 55 -7.27 -4.78 -3.45
CA GLU A 55 -6.28 -3.72 -3.50
C GLU A 55 -5.16 -4.04 -4.46
N THR A 56 -4.79 -3.04 -5.26
CA THR A 56 -3.65 -3.11 -6.20
C THR A 56 -2.60 -2.11 -5.76
N TYR A 57 -1.35 -2.53 -5.71
CA TYR A 57 -0.18 -1.65 -5.61
C TYR A 57 0.56 -1.66 -6.94
N TYR A 58 0.96 -0.48 -7.37
CA TYR A 58 1.84 -0.32 -8.52
C TYR A 58 3.08 0.44 -8.06
N ILE A 59 4.23 -0.26 -8.01
CA ILE A 59 5.46 0.31 -7.49
C ILE A 59 6.06 1.24 -8.55
N LEU A 60 6.24 2.51 -8.18
CA LEU A 60 6.79 3.53 -9.08
C LEU A 60 8.29 3.66 -8.92
N THR A 61 8.77 3.70 -7.67
CA THR A 61 10.21 3.85 -7.36
C THR A 61 10.56 3.03 -6.13
N GLY A 62 11.83 2.70 -6.00
CA GLY A 62 12.33 1.96 -4.84
C GLY A 62 12.12 0.47 -4.95
N GLU A 63 12.41 -0.22 -3.84
CA GLU A 63 12.27 -1.68 -3.75
C GLU A 63 11.98 -2.08 -2.31
N GLY A 64 11.42 -3.27 -2.13
CA GLY A 64 11.09 -3.77 -0.82
C GLY A 64 10.64 -5.22 -0.84
N GLU A 65 10.05 -5.65 0.29
CA GLU A 65 9.54 -7.00 0.47
C GLU A 65 8.03 -6.97 0.65
N TYR A 66 7.34 -7.75 -0.15
CA TYR A 66 5.89 -7.85 -0.14
C TYR A 66 5.46 -9.15 0.53
N ASN A 67 4.61 -9.01 1.55
CA ASN A 67 4.01 -10.15 2.25
C ASN A 67 2.70 -10.51 1.53
N ASP A 68 2.70 -11.68 0.88
CA ASP A 68 1.56 -12.16 0.13
C ASP A 68 0.75 -13.11 1.00
N ASN A 69 -0.38 -12.61 1.48
CA ASN A 69 -1.36 -13.37 2.27
C ASN A 69 -0.81 -14.00 3.56
N GLY A 70 0.29 -13.45 4.10
CA GLY A 70 0.90 -13.96 5.32
C GLY A 70 1.65 -15.28 5.16
N THR A 71 1.73 -15.81 3.94
CA THR A 71 2.31 -17.15 3.69
C THR A 71 3.63 -17.10 2.95
N SER A 72 3.91 -16.03 2.24
CA SER A 72 5.16 -15.90 1.49
C SER A 72 5.56 -14.44 1.36
N TRP A 73 6.86 -14.22 1.24
CA TRP A 73 7.45 -12.92 0.98
C TRP A 73 8.10 -12.95 -0.39
N ARG A 74 7.98 -11.86 -1.14
CA ARG A 74 8.70 -11.71 -2.39
C ARG A 74 9.25 -10.31 -2.54
N HIS A 75 10.39 -10.21 -3.20
CA HIS A 75 10.99 -8.93 -3.52
C HIS A 75 10.18 -8.22 -4.58
N VAL A 76 9.92 -6.93 -4.39
CA VAL A 76 9.24 -6.07 -5.36
C VAL A 76 10.07 -4.82 -5.61
N LYS A 77 9.98 -4.28 -6.83
CA LYS A 77 10.72 -3.10 -7.26
C LYS A 77 9.89 -2.28 -8.25
N ALA A 78 10.43 -1.16 -8.67
CA ALA A 78 9.79 -0.27 -9.64
C ALA A 78 9.28 -1.05 -10.86
N GLY A 79 8.02 -0.83 -11.22
CA GLY A 79 7.34 -1.50 -12.32
C GLY A 79 6.53 -2.72 -11.90
N ASP A 80 6.74 -3.23 -10.68
CA ASP A 80 6.00 -4.41 -10.20
C ASP A 80 4.60 -4.03 -9.74
N ILE A 81 3.68 -4.97 -9.93
CA ILE A 81 2.27 -4.84 -9.55
C ILE A 81 1.94 -5.96 -8.58
N THR A 82 1.24 -5.63 -7.49
CA THR A 82 0.69 -6.63 -6.57
C THR A 82 -0.82 -6.50 -6.54
N PHE A 83 -1.50 -7.62 -6.36
CA PHE A 83 -2.95 -7.65 -6.27
C PHE A 83 -3.39 -8.52 -5.10
N THR A 84 -4.22 -7.95 -4.25
CA THR A 84 -4.81 -8.63 -3.09
C THR A 84 -6.31 -8.71 -3.29
N PRO A 85 -6.86 -9.90 -3.57
CA PRO A 85 -8.30 -10.05 -3.75
C PRO A 85 -9.05 -10.04 -2.42
N ASP A 86 -10.36 -9.95 -2.50
CA ASP A 86 -11.25 -10.08 -1.35
C ASP A 86 -10.94 -11.37 -0.56
N GLY A 87 -10.90 -11.24 0.76
CA GLY A 87 -10.63 -12.36 1.66
C GLY A 87 -9.16 -12.69 1.85
N ARG A 88 -8.27 -11.90 1.29
CA ARG A 88 -6.82 -12.06 1.42
C ARG A 88 -6.19 -10.84 2.06
N GLY A 89 -4.93 -10.99 2.47
CA GLY A 89 -4.19 -9.93 3.12
C GLY A 89 -2.82 -9.71 2.53
N HIS A 90 -2.20 -8.59 2.93
CA HIS A 90 -0.86 -8.26 2.50
C HIS A 90 -0.17 -7.31 3.48
N GLY A 91 1.13 -7.14 3.27
CA GLY A 91 1.95 -6.13 3.91
C GLY A 91 3.10 -5.77 2.99
N LEU A 92 3.77 -4.66 3.27
CA LEU A 92 4.85 -4.18 2.42
C LEU A 92 5.88 -3.45 3.27
N ALA A 93 7.15 -3.80 3.10
CA ALA A 93 8.25 -3.20 3.85
C ALA A 93 9.27 -2.61 2.89
N ASN A 94 9.73 -1.40 3.19
CA ASN A 94 10.86 -0.80 2.47
C ASN A 94 12.15 -1.32 3.09
N THR A 95 12.79 -2.25 2.41
CA THR A 95 14.06 -2.86 2.82
C THR A 95 15.25 -2.29 2.07
N GLY A 96 15.00 -1.33 1.19
CA GLY A 96 16.04 -0.62 0.45
C GLY A 96 16.59 0.58 1.21
N ASN A 97 17.37 1.38 0.52
CA ASN A 97 17.99 2.58 1.10
C ASN A 97 17.50 3.88 0.47
N THR A 98 16.46 3.82 -0.33
CA THR A 98 15.78 4.98 -0.92
C THR A 98 14.28 4.88 -0.63
N ASP A 99 13.56 5.98 -0.82
CA ASP A 99 12.12 5.99 -0.66
C ASP A 99 11.45 5.03 -1.64
N MET A 100 10.44 4.34 -1.15
CA MET A 100 9.58 3.49 -1.98
C MET A 100 8.27 4.23 -2.19
N VAL A 101 7.93 4.48 -3.46
CA VAL A 101 6.70 5.19 -3.83
C VAL A 101 5.85 4.26 -4.67
N PHE A 102 4.58 4.14 -4.33
CA PHE A 102 3.67 3.29 -5.08
C PHE A 102 2.26 3.88 -5.10
N MET A 103 1.50 3.50 -6.12
CA MET A 103 0.07 3.81 -6.19
C MET A 103 -0.72 2.69 -5.56
N ALA A 104 -1.72 3.07 -4.77
CA ALA A 104 -2.63 2.13 -4.11
C ALA A 104 -4.06 2.42 -4.53
N LEU A 105 -4.76 1.39 -4.98
CA LEU A 105 -6.16 1.47 -5.39
C LEU A 105 -6.94 0.37 -4.70
N ILE A 106 -7.95 0.75 -3.93
CA ILE A 106 -8.91 -0.19 -3.33
C ILE A 106 -10.22 -0.06 -4.08
N ILE A 107 -10.67 -1.17 -4.66
CA ILE A 107 -11.96 -1.26 -5.34
C ILE A 107 -12.91 -2.04 -4.43
N LYS A 108 -14.06 -1.43 -4.14
CA LYS A 108 -15.10 -2.08 -3.34
C LYS A 108 -15.93 -3.02 -4.19
N ASP A 109 -16.28 -4.13 -3.61
CA ASP A 109 -17.19 -5.10 -4.24
C ASP A 109 -18.62 -4.57 -4.30
#